data_bc0d2f6fe1e4a6c87939651c706dc688
#
_entry.id   bc0d2f6fe1e4a6c87939651c706dc688
#
_cell.length_a   1.000
_cell.length_b   1.000
_cell.length_c   1.000
_cell.angle_alpha   90.00
_cell.angle_beta   90.00
_cell.angle_gamma   90.00
#
_symmetry.space_group_name_H-M   'P 1'
#
loop_
_entity.id
_entity.type
_entity.pdbx_description
1 polymer ?
#
loop_
_entity_poly.entity_id
_entity_poly.type
_entity_poly.pdbx_seq_one_letter_code
_entity_poly.pdbx_strand_id
1 'polypeptide(L)'
;FPREFVQTAILIVDGAGSKKDFKSNSDETRETSSFYFGDGQSVNQIKKIYGTLDGYNPISKSQTVMTNSIGEFYRVVAEGIGLGWLSGPGKMMGMSSYGSINNEYIDYLLESVTFEKNGEFSINTNGENSLIDRVFLLKNQIEKSKNDKFILYATLAKSAQIIFEKLLIHSLDYLYELTKNDNLCLAGGAALNSVANGIIRER
;
A
#
# COMPACT_ATOMS: atom_id res chain seq x y z
N PHE A 1 -24.38 12.66 2.60
CA PHE A 1 -23.93 12.73 1.21
C PHE A 1 -25.12 12.45 0.31
N PRO A 2 -25.35 13.25 -0.75
CA PRO A 2 -26.31 12.87 -1.76
C PRO A 2 -25.91 11.54 -2.36
N ARG A 3 -26.81 10.59 -2.42
CA ARG A 3 -26.56 9.30 -3.07
C ARG A 3 -26.62 9.55 -4.58
N GLU A 4 -25.46 9.67 -5.20
CA GLU A 4 -25.37 9.82 -6.65
C GLU A 4 -25.57 8.47 -7.36
N PHE A 5 -25.28 7.36 -6.66
CA PHE A 5 -25.31 6.02 -7.24
C PHE A 5 -26.28 5.10 -6.49
N VAL A 6 -27.04 4.33 -7.25
CA VAL A 6 -27.90 3.27 -6.71
C VAL A 6 -27.08 2.04 -6.34
N GLN A 7 -26.03 1.76 -7.12
CA GLN A 7 -25.10 0.66 -6.90
C GLN A 7 -23.66 1.16 -6.99
N THR A 8 -22.79 0.62 -6.15
CA THR A 8 -21.37 0.99 -6.11
C THR A 8 -20.50 -0.15 -5.61
N ALA A 9 -19.35 -0.33 -6.24
CA ALA A 9 -18.25 -1.12 -5.70
C ALA A 9 -17.54 -0.32 -4.61
N ILE A 10 -17.16 -0.95 -3.51
CA ILE A 10 -16.52 -0.27 -2.38
C ILE A 10 -15.24 -1.00 -2.02
N LEU A 11 -14.12 -0.29 -2.03
CA LEU A 11 -12.83 -0.79 -1.56
C LEU A 11 -12.35 0.06 -0.39
N ILE A 12 -12.10 -0.60 0.74
CA ILE A 12 -11.46 0.03 1.90
C ILE A 12 -10.03 -0.49 1.98
N VAL A 13 -9.05 0.41 1.95
CA VAL A 13 -7.62 0.08 2.02
C VAL A 13 -6.92 0.92 3.08
N ASP A 14 -6.23 0.25 3.99
CA ASP A 14 -5.55 0.90 5.10
C ASP A 14 -4.18 0.27 5.37
N GLY A 15 -3.39 0.89 6.26
CA GLY A 15 -2.17 0.31 6.81
C GLY A 15 -2.52 -0.84 7.76
N ALA A 16 -3.37 -0.57 8.74
CA ALA A 16 -3.84 -1.53 9.73
C ALA A 16 -5.21 -1.10 10.27
N GLY A 17 -6.25 -1.81 9.89
CA GLY A 17 -7.62 -1.60 10.34
C GLY A 17 -7.97 -2.36 11.62
N SER A 18 -9.21 -2.82 11.72
CA SER A 18 -9.76 -3.51 12.88
C SER A 18 -9.08 -4.88 13.12
N LYS A 19 -8.97 -5.29 14.37
CA LYS A 19 -8.53 -6.65 14.72
C LYS A 19 -9.51 -7.68 14.19
N LYS A 20 -8.99 -8.83 13.74
CA LYS A 20 -9.79 -9.95 13.25
C LYS A 20 -10.63 -10.57 14.37
N ASP A 21 -10.06 -10.71 15.54
CA ASP A 21 -10.75 -11.21 16.73
C ASP A 21 -10.50 -10.27 17.93
N PHE A 22 -11.57 -9.63 18.41
CA PHE A 22 -11.51 -8.74 19.56
C PHE A 22 -11.33 -9.48 20.90
N LYS A 23 -11.55 -10.81 20.92
CA LYS A 23 -11.48 -11.62 22.15
C LYS A 23 -10.08 -12.16 22.42
N SER A 24 -9.20 -12.18 21.41
CA SER A 24 -7.83 -12.65 21.57
C SER A 24 -6.88 -11.49 21.85
N ASN A 25 -6.23 -11.51 23.02
CA ASN A 25 -5.18 -10.55 23.36
C ASN A 25 -3.86 -10.79 22.59
N SER A 26 -3.72 -11.95 21.95
CA SER A 26 -2.52 -12.36 21.21
C SER A 26 -2.68 -12.25 19.70
N ASP A 27 -3.86 -11.92 19.20
CA ASP A 27 -4.10 -11.83 17.76
C ASP A 27 -3.66 -10.46 17.23
N GLU A 28 -2.52 -10.45 16.58
CA GLU A 28 -1.96 -9.29 15.89
C GLU A 28 -2.50 -9.15 14.46
N THR A 29 -3.47 -9.97 14.08
CA THR A 29 -4.09 -9.99 12.75
C THR A 29 -5.10 -8.85 12.61
N ARG A 30 -4.94 -8.02 11.58
CA ARG A 30 -5.80 -6.87 11.31
C ARG A 30 -6.27 -6.84 9.86
N GLU A 31 -7.43 -6.24 9.64
CA GLU A 31 -7.89 -5.92 8.28
C GLU A 31 -6.91 -4.96 7.61
N THR A 32 -6.57 -5.23 6.35
CA THR A 32 -5.74 -4.36 5.52
C THR A 32 -6.48 -3.88 4.28
N SER A 33 -7.37 -4.74 3.74
CA SER A 33 -8.26 -4.38 2.65
C SER A 33 -9.60 -5.06 2.82
N SER A 34 -10.69 -4.36 2.45
CA SER A 34 -12.05 -4.90 2.55
C SER A 34 -12.86 -4.49 1.33
N PHE A 35 -13.57 -5.46 0.77
CA PHE A 35 -14.30 -5.37 -0.48
C PHE A 35 -15.80 -5.50 -0.18
N TYR A 36 -16.58 -4.55 -0.68
CA TYR A 36 -18.03 -4.53 -0.49
C TYR A 36 -18.74 -4.12 -1.79
N PHE A 37 -20.02 -4.43 -1.82
CA PHE A 37 -20.96 -3.94 -2.82
C PHE A 37 -22.14 -3.25 -2.13
N GLY A 38 -22.41 -2.01 -2.51
CA GLY A 38 -23.55 -1.24 -2.05
C GLY A 38 -24.66 -1.25 -3.10
N ASP A 39 -25.91 -1.47 -2.68
CA ASP A 39 -27.09 -1.48 -3.55
C ASP A 39 -28.08 -0.35 -3.23
N GLY A 40 -27.61 0.70 -2.58
CA GLY A 40 -28.42 1.86 -2.20
C GLY A 40 -29.13 1.73 -0.86
N GLN A 41 -29.42 0.53 -0.38
CA GLN A 41 -30.05 0.27 0.92
C GLN A 41 -29.16 -0.55 1.85
N SER A 42 -28.34 -1.42 1.30
CA SER A 42 -27.43 -2.29 2.05
C SER A 42 -25.99 -2.19 1.54
N VAL A 43 -25.06 -2.59 2.40
CA VAL A 43 -23.65 -2.77 2.08
C VAL A 43 -23.29 -4.22 2.35
N ASN A 44 -23.07 -4.96 1.28
CA ASN A 44 -22.80 -6.39 1.32
C ASN A 44 -21.30 -6.63 1.28
N GLN A 45 -20.76 -7.32 2.28
CA GLN A 45 -19.36 -7.70 2.31
C GLN A 45 -19.10 -8.79 1.27
N ILE A 46 -18.10 -8.56 0.40
CA ILE A 46 -17.60 -9.55 -0.55
C ILE A 46 -16.44 -10.32 0.08
N LYS A 47 -15.43 -9.58 0.57
CA LYS A 47 -14.17 -10.17 1.04
C LYS A 47 -13.45 -9.23 2.01
N LYS A 48 -12.63 -9.82 2.87
CA LYS A 48 -11.63 -9.09 3.67
C LYS A 48 -10.27 -9.75 3.52
N ILE A 49 -9.23 -8.94 3.37
CA ILE A 49 -7.84 -9.34 3.44
C ILE A 49 -7.31 -8.95 4.81
N TYR A 50 -6.57 -9.84 5.42
CA TYR A 50 -5.95 -9.65 6.72
C TYR A 50 -4.43 -9.72 6.59
N GLY A 51 -3.76 -8.85 7.32
CA GLY A 51 -2.34 -8.93 7.56
C GLY A 51 -2.05 -9.30 9.02
N THR A 52 -0.90 -9.86 9.27
CA THR A 52 -0.36 -10.09 10.61
C THR A 52 0.78 -9.10 10.85
N LEU A 53 0.95 -8.71 12.11
CA LEU A 53 2.12 -7.93 12.51
C LEU A 53 3.32 -8.87 12.53
N ASP A 54 4.26 -8.64 11.63
CA ASP A 54 5.44 -9.47 11.46
C ASP A 54 6.67 -8.61 11.16
N GLY A 55 7.85 -9.16 11.42
CA GLY A 55 9.10 -8.53 11.11
C GLY A 55 9.54 -7.44 12.09
N TYR A 56 10.82 -7.10 11.99
CA TYR A 56 11.46 -6.02 12.73
C TYR A 56 11.92 -4.95 11.75
N ASN A 57 11.41 -3.73 11.92
CA ASN A 57 11.90 -2.58 11.16
C ASN A 57 13.07 -1.91 11.88
N PRO A 58 14.33 -2.11 11.44
CA PRO A 58 15.50 -1.53 12.08
C PRO A 58 15.55 0.00 11.95
N ILE A 59 14.82 0.59 11.03
CA ILE A 59 14.81 2.04 10.79
C ILE A 59 13.97 2.73 11.86
N SER A 60 12.77 2.26 12.10
CA SER A 60 11.87 2.80 13.11
C SER A 60 12.08 2.18 14.49
N LYS A 61 12.91 1.13 14.59
CA LYS A 61 13.07 0.28 15.79
C LYS A 61 11.73 -0.29 16.27
N SER A 62 10.73 -0.37 15.39
CA SER A 62 9.45 -1.00 15.65
C SER A 62 9.53 -2.49 15.32
N GLN A 63 8.87 -3.31 16.12
CA GLN A 63 8.86 -4.76 15.95
C GLN A 63 7.80 -5.24 14.95
N THR A 64 7.09 -4.34 14.27
CA THR A 64 5.89 -4.77 13.57
C THR A 64 5.70 -4.04 12.25
N VAL A 65 5.65 -4.82 11.20
CA VAL A 65 5.19 -4.42 9.86
C VAL A 65 3.98 -5.28 9.54
N MET A 66 2.89 -4.66 9.15
CA MET A 66 1.68 -5.38 8.76
C MET A 66 1.89 -6.02 7.39
N THR A 67 1.83 -7.36 7.34
CA THR A 67 1.84 -8.09 6.07
C THR A 67 0.59 -7.79 5.24
N ASN A 68 0.65 -8.01 3.93
CA ASN A 68 -0.49 -7.89 3.02
C ASN A 68 -1.22 -6.54 3.11
N SER A 69 -0.46 -5.46 3.31
CA SER A 69 -0.98 -4.12 3.45
C SER A 69 -0.34 -3.15 2.47
N ILE A 70 -1.16 -2.56 1.60
CA ILE A 70 -0.72 -1.51 0.65
C ILE A 70 -0.19 -0.29 1.43
N GLY A 71 -0.88 0.09 2.50
CA GLY A 71 -0.49 1.22 3.34
C GLY A 71 0.84 0.98 4.03
N GLU A 72 1.08 -0.23 4.53
CA GLU A 72 2.35 -0.59 5.18
C GLU A 72 3.51 -0.68 4.19
N PHE A 73 3.31 -1.24 3.00
CA PHE A 73 4.30 -1.18 1.94
C PHE A 73 4.80 0.26 1.74
N TYR A 74 3.86 1.17 1.58
CA TYR A 74 4.16 2.57 1.32
C TYR A 74 4.84 3.26 2.52
N ARG A 75 4.38 2.94 3.73
CA ARG A 75 4.94 3.44 4.98
C ARG A 75 6.40 3.00 5.19
N VAL A 76 6.71 1.73 4.93
CA VAL A 76 8.08 1.19 5.08
C VAL A 76 9.06 1.93 4.18
N VAL A 77 8.68 2.21 2.93
CA VAL A 77 9.54 3.00 2.04
C VAL A 77 9.67 4.44 2.53
N ALA A 78 8.58 5.07 2.97
CA ALA A 78 8.61 6.44 3.50
C ALA A 78 9.53 6.58 4.72
N GLU A 79 9.51 5.61 5.63
CA GLU A 79 10.44 5.55 6.76
C GLU A 79 11.89 5.34 6.30
N GLY A 80 12.08 4.46 5.32
CA GLY A 80 13.38 4.18 4.73
C GLY A 80 14.09 5.42 4.21
N ILE A 81 13.37 6.31 3.54
CA ILE A 81 13.89 7.59 3.05
C ILE A 81 13.90 8.71 4.11
N GLY A 82 13.55 8.40 5.35
CA GLY A 82 13.67 9.33 6.48
C GLY A 82 12.52 10.32 6.64
N LEU A 83 11.37 10.09 6.03
CA LEU A 83 10.20 10.99 6.12
C LEU A 83 9.35 10.79 7.37
N GLY A 84 9.64 9.74 8.15
CA GLY A 84 8.97 9.43 9.41
C GLY A 84 7.73 8.55 9.25
N TRP A 85 7.25 8.05 10.38
CA TRP A 85 6.23 7.01 10.44
C TRP A 85 4.83 7.51 10.08
N LEU A 86 4.34 8.56 10.74
CA LEU A 86 2.94 8.97 10.62
C LEU A 86 2.69 9.90 9.41
N SER A 87 3.55 10.91 9.25
CA SER A 87 3.42 11.89 8.18
C SER A 87 4.21 11.52 6.90
N GLY A 88 5.02 10.46 6.98
CA GLY A 88 5.90 10.01 5.92
C GLY A 88 5.18 9.68 4.61
N PRO A 89 4.12 8.86 4.62
CA PRO A 89 3.40 8.50 3.41
C PRO A 89 2.92 9.72 2.59
N GLY A 90 2.29 10.71 3.24
CA GLY A 90 1.84 11.92 2.55
C GLY A 90 2.99 12.75 1.97
N LYS A 91 4.11 12.87 2.70
CA LYS A 91 5.31 13.56 2.21
C LYS A 91 5.95 12.82 1.04
N MET A 92 6.00 11.47 1.11
CA MET A 92 6.54 10.63 0.05
C MET A 92 5.70 10.74 -1.23
N MET A 93 4.38 10.79 -1.10
CA MET A 93 3.48 11.02 -2.22
C MET A 93 3.82 12.33 -2.94
N GLY A 94 4.00 13.43 -2.20
CA GLY A 94 4.45 14.70 -2.77
C GLY A 94 5.85 14.62 -3.39
N MET A 95 6.81 13.97 -2.71
CA MET A 95 8.19 13.79 -3.19
C MET A 95 8.24 12.99 -4.49
N SER A 96 7.36 12.01 -4.68
CA SER A 96 7.34 11.14 -5.86
C SER A 96 7.19 11.91 -7.18
N SER A 97 6.61 13.11 -7.16
CA SER A 97 6.46 13.96 -8.34
C SER A 97 7.77 14.57 -8.84
N TYR A 98 8.80 14.61 -8.01
CA TYR A 98 10.14 15.11 -8.36
C TYR A 98 11.07 14.00 -8.86
N GLY A 99 10.68 12.74 -8.70
CA GLY A 99 11.47 11.58 -9.10
C GLY A 99 11.22 11.16 -10.53
N SER A 100 12.21 10.50 -11.12
CA SER A 100 12.10 9.85 -12.43
C SER A 100 11.68 8.38 -12.29
N ILE A 101 11.12 7.80 -13.35
CA ILE A 101 10.86 6.36 -13.42
C ILE A 101 12.22 5.65 -13.47
N ASN A 102 12.44 4.71 -12.58
CA ASN A 102 13.62 3.87 -12.53
C ASN A 102 13.19 2.40 -12.42
N ASN A 103 13.28 1.68 -13.52
CA ASN A 103 12.85 0.28 -13.58
C ASN A 103 13.69 -0.62 -12.67
N GLU A 104 14.98 -0.34 -12.49
CA GLU A 104 15.83 -1.11 -11.57
C GLU A 104 15.33 -1.01 -10.11
N TYR A 105 14.95 0.19 -9.65
CA TYR A 105 14.37 0.36 -8.33
C TYR A 105 12.98 -0.29 -8.21
N ILE A 106 12.16 -0.17 -9.27
CA ILE A 106 10.84 -0.78 -9.29
C ILE A 106 10.95 -2.30 -9.22
N ASP A 107 11.74 -2.91 -10.08
CA ASP A 107 11.90 -4.37 -10.16
C ASP A 107 12.50 -4.90 -8.86
N TYR A 108 13.51 -4.22 -8.31
CA TYR A 108 14.13 -4.59 -7.05
C TYR A 108 13.16 -4.58 -5.87
N LEU A 109 12.30 -3.58 -5.77
CA LEU A 109 11.27 -3.54 -4.73
C LEU A 109 10.15 -4.56 -4.97
N LEU A 110 9.77 -4.78 -6.25
CA LEU A 110 8.73 -5.74 -6.62
C LEU A 110 9.09 -7.18 -6.29
N GLU A 111 10.37 -7.54 -6.22
CA GLU A 111 10.79 -8.88 -5.78
C GLU A 111 10.38 -9.21 -4.33
N SER A 112 10.03 -8.21 -3.53
CA SER A 112 9.43 -8.42 -2.20
C SER A 112 7.91 -8.59 -2.23
N VAL A 113 7.28 -8.49 -3.40
CA VAL A 113 5.83 -8.52 -3.57
C VAL A 113 5.44 -9.68 -4.47
N THR A 114 4.46 -10.46 -4.04
CA THR A 114 3.83 -11.50 -4.86
C THR A 114 2.38 -11.13 -5.09
N PHE A 115 1.99 -11.01 -6.36
CA PHE A 115 0.57 -10.84 -6.72
C PHE A 115 -0.09 -12.21 -6.73
N GLU A 116 -1.15 -12.34 -5.97
CA GLU A 116 -1.92 -13.56 -5.84
C GLU A 116 -3.24 -13.46 -6.60
N LYS A 117 -3.98 -14.55 -6.67
CA LYS A 117 -5.31 -14.54 -7.28
C LYS A 117 -6.30 -13.77 -6.41
N ASN A 118 -7.42 -13.39 -7.01
CA ASN A 118 -8.55 -12.79 -6.29
C ASN A 118 -8.23 -11.45 -5.62
N GLY A 119 -7.40 -10.62 -6.26
CA GLY A 119 -7.06 -9.28 -5.78
C GLY A 119 -6.18 -9.27 -4.51
N GLU A 120 -5.66 -10.44 -4.13
CA GLU A 120 -4.73 -10.59 -3.02
C GLU A 120 -3.29 -10.35 -3.47
N PHE A 121 -2.44 -10.10 -2.51
CA PHE A 121 -1.00 -10.00 -2.68
C PHE A 121 -0.33 -10.35 -1.36
N SER A 122 0.92 -10.73 -1.40
CA SER A 122 1.74 -10.90 -0.21
C SER A 122 3.00 -10.03 -0.31
N ILE A 123 3.45 -9.55 0.85
CA ILE A 123 4.66 -8.75 0.98
C ILE A 123 5.61 -9.52 1.90
N ASN A 124 6.80 -9.82 1.40
CA ASN A 124 7.86 -10.37 2.23
C ASN A 124 8.37 -9.29 3.19
N THR A 125 8.07 -9.46 4.48
CA THR A 125 8.43 -8.50 5.55
C THR A 125 9.62 -8.97 6.38
N ASN A 126 10.04 -10.23 6.24
CA ASN A 126 11.06 -10.86 7.06
C ASN A 126 12.16 -11.55 6.23
N GLY A 127 13.35 -11.63 6.83
CA GLY A 127 14.48 -12.35 6.28
C GLY A 127 15.14 -11.68 5.09
N GLU A 128 15.99 -12.43 4.41
CA GLU A 128 16.66 -11.98 3.19
C GLU A 128 15.64 -11.63 2.11
N ASN A 129 15.92 -10.54 1.40
CA ASN A 129 15.04 -10.03 0.34
C ASN A 129 13.68 -9.50 0.82
N SER A 130 13.52 -9.24 2.11
CA SER A 130 12.33 -8.54 2.62
C SER A 130 12.26 -7.11 2.08
N LEU A 131 11.06 -6.53 2.07
CA LEU A 131 10.86 -5.14 1.70
C LEU A 131 11.77 -4.20 2.54
N ILE A 132 11.90 -4.48 3.83
CA ILE A 132 12.71 -3.69 4.76
C ILE A 132 14.17 -3.72 4.36
N ASP A 133 14.72 -4.91 4.09
CA ASP A 133 16.12 -5.07 3.68
C ASP A 133 16.38 -4.38 2.35
N ARG A 134 15.48 -4.50 1.40
CA ARG A 134 15.60 -3.86 0.09
C ARG A 134 15.61 -2.33 0.20
N VAL A 135 14.71 -1.78 0.98
CA VAL A 135 14.69 -0.32 1.24
C VAL A 135 15.95 0.14 1.95
N PHE A 136 16.45 -0.64 2.92
CA PHE A 136 17.70 -0.33 3.64
C PHE A 136 18.92 -0.37 2.71
N LEU A 137 19.01 -1.36 1.83
CA LEU A 137 20.08 -1.47 0.85
C LEU A 137 20.08 -0.32 -0.15
N LEU A 138 18.91 0.02 -0.71
CA LEU A 138 18.75 1.19 -1.60
C LEU A 138 19.12 2.49 -0.89
N LYS A 139 18.67 2.68 0.35
CA LYS A 139 19.10 3.83 1.16
C LYS A 139 20.62 3.91 1.29
N ASN A 140 21.28 2.81 1.62
CA ASN A 140 22.74 2.79 1.78
C ASN A 140 23.46 3.09 0.46
N GLN A 141 22.92 2.65 -0.68
CA GLN A 141 23.46 3.00 -2.00
C GLN A 141 23.32 4.50 -2.28
N ILE A 142 22.13 5.07 -2.00
CA ILE A 142 21.85 6.50 -2.16
C ILE A 142 22.81 7.32 -1.27
N GLU A 143 22.98 6.92 0.00
CA GLU A 143 23.85 7.66 0.92
C GLU A 143 25.33 7.66 0.50
N LYS A 144 25.79 6.60 -0.17
CA LYS A 144 27.15 6.52 -0.73
C LYS A 144 27.31 7.21 -2.08
N SER A 145 26.20 7.56 -2.73
CA SER A 145 26.23 8.22 -4.04
C SER A 145 26.79 9.64 -3.95
N LYS A 146 27.46 10.07 -5.01
CA LYS A 146 27.91 11.47 -5.20
C LYS A 146 26.83 12.34 -5.89
N ASN A 147 25.77 11.71 -6.39
CA ASN A 147 24.66 12.40 -7.05
C ASN A 147 23.78 13.12 -6.03
N ASP A 148 22.89 13.98 -6.52
CA ASP A 148 21.91 14.67 -5.68
C ASP A 148 21.01 13.67 -4.97
N LYS A 149 21.16 13.62 -3.64
CA LYS A 149 20.43 12.68 -2.79
C LYS A 149 18.93 12.94 -2.80
N PHE A 150 18.49 14.20 -2.91
CA PHE A 150 17.07 14.51 -2.99
C PHE A 150 16.45 13.86 -4.23
N ILE A 151 17.10 13.99 -5.39
CA ILE A 151 16.60 13.41 -6.64
C ILE A 151 16.60 11.86 -6.57
N LEU A 152 17.62 11.26 -5.96
CA LEU A 152 17.67 9.81 -5.78
C LEU A 152 16.56 9.30 -4.84
N TYR A 153 16.31 9.98 -3.75
CA TYR A 153 15.20 9.67 -2.85
C TYR A 153 13.83 9.93 -3.49
N ALA A 154 13.68 10.99 -4.27
CA ALA A 154 12.47 11.25 -5.03
C ALA A 154 12.21 10.15 -6.09
N THR A 155 13.28 9.64 -6.71
CA THR A 155 13.21 8.51 -7.65
C THR A 155 12.79 7.21 -6.94
N LEU A 156 13.30 6.95 -5.73
CA LEU A 156 12.84 5.83 -4.91
C LEU A 156 11.38 5.99 -4.49
N ALA A 157 10.97 7.20 -4.10
CA ALA A 157 9.57 7.53 -3.80
C ALA A 157 8.65 7.31 -5.02
N LYS A 158 9.11 7.70 -6.22
CA LYS A 158 8.37 7.46 -7.48
C LYS A 158 8.23 5.98 -7.78
N SER A 159 9.28 5.20 -7.56
CA SER A 159 9.25 3.74 -7.74
C SER A 159 8.24 3.08 -6.78
N ALA A 160 8.24 3.49 -5.51
CA ALA A 160 7.27 3.02 -4.53
C ALA A 160 5.84 3.44 -4.87
N GLN A 161 5.64 4.65 -5.40
CA GLN A 161 4.33 5.12 -5.86
C GLN A 161 3.79 4.25 -7.00
N ILE A 162 4.60 3.90 -7.97
CA ILE A 162 4.23 3.01 -9.08
C ILE A 162 3.81 1.62 -8.56
N ILE A 163 4.53 1.08 -7.58
CA ILE A 163 4.18 -0.23 -6.99
C ILE A 163 2.89 -0.13 -6.19
N PHE A 164 2.71 0.92 -5.40
CA PHE A 164 1.46 1.20 -4.69
C PHE A 164 0.27 1.22 -5.65
N GLU A 165 0.39 1.91 -6.78
CA GLU A 165 -0.63 1.97 -7.83
C GLU A 165 -0.92 0.59 -8.41
N LYS A 166 0.11 -0.22 -8.70
CA LYS A 166 -0.06 -1.60 -9.20
C LYS A 166 -0.81 -2.48 -8.21
N LEU A 167 -0.50 -2.40 -6.91
CA LEU A 167 -1.17 -3.16 -5.85
C LEU A 167 -2.65 -2.74 -5.74
N LEU A 168 -2.91 -1.45 -5.75
CA LEU A 168 -4.27 -0.92 -5.66
C LEU A 168 -5.11 -1.30 -6.88
N ILE A 169 -4.54 -1.18 -8.09
CA ILE A 169 -5.20 -1.58 -9.33
C ILE A 169 -5.49 -3.08 -9.33
N HIS A 170 -4.57 -3.92 -8.89
CA HIS A 170 -4.78 -5.36 -8.78
C HIS A 170 -6.00 -5.71 -7.91
N SER A 171 -6.17 -5.03 -6.78
CA SER A 171 -7.35 -5.20 -5.93
C SER A 171 -8.63 -4.65 -6.58
N LEU A 172 -8.54 -3.53 -7.27
CA LEU A 172 -9.68 -2.93 -7.98
C LEU A 172 -10.14 -3.76 -9.17
N ASP A 173 -9.21 -4.33 -9.95
CA ASP A 173 -9.55 -5.21 -11.06
C ASP A 173 -10.35 -6.42 -10.58
N TYR A 174 -9.96 -7.02 -9.47
CA TYR A 174 -10.72 -8.10 -8.86
C TYR A 174 -12.11 -7.64 -8.40
N LEU A 175 -12.22 -6.49 -7.74
CA LEU A 175 -13.51 -5.94 -7.33
C LEU A 175 -14.42 -5.66 -8.52
N TYR A 176 -13.87 -5.10 -9.60
CA TYR A 176 -14.61 -4.87 -10.83
C TYR A 176 -15.07 -6.17 -11.48
N GLU A 177 -14.21 -7.20 -11.52
CA GLU A 177 -14.60 -8.52 -12.06
C GLU A 177 -15.81 -9.13 -11.34
N LEU A 178 -15.92 -8.91 -10.04
CA LEU A 178 -17.03 -9.42 -9.24
C LEU A 178 -18.30 -8.59 -9.33
N THR A 179 -18.16 -7.28 -9.45
CA THR A 179 -19.32 -6.36 -9.35
C THR A 179 -19.79 -5.85 -10.70
N LYS A 180 -18.90 -5.84 -11.71
CA LYS A 180 -19.12 -5.22 -13.04
C LYS A 180 -19.73 -3.83 -12.92
N ASN A 181 -19.30 -3.05 -11.95
CA ASN A 181 -19.84 -1.74 -11.62
C ASN A 181 -18.77 -0.65 -11.76
N ASP A 182 -19.07 0.36 -12.57
CA ASP A 182 -18.16 1.48 -12.85
C ASP A 182 -18.14 2.53 -11.73
N ASN A 183 -19.12 2.48 -10.82
CA ASN A 183 -19.17 3.38 -9.67
C ASN A 183 -18.30 2.81 -8.56
N LEU A 184 -17.31 3.58 -8.11
CA LEU A 184 -16.34 3.19 -7.10
C LEU A 184 -16.37 4.14 -5.91
N CYS A 185 -16.44 3.58 -4.71
CA CYS A 185 -16.11 4.27 -3.46
C CYS A 185 -14.80 3.75 -2.90
N LEU A 186 -13.89 4.66 -2.57
CA LEU A 186 -12.64 4.36 -1.89
C LEU A 186 -12.64 4.94 -0.47
N ALA A 187 -12.16 4.17 0.50
CA ALA A 187 -12.01 4.59 1.89
C ALA A 187 -10.76 3.99 2.53
N GLY A 188 -10.40 4.47 3.72
CA GLY A 188 -9.18 4.07 4.46
C GLY A 188 -8.00 5.00 4.18
N GLY A 189 -6.95 4.88 5.00
CA GLY A 189 -5.78 5.76 4.93
C GLY A 189 -5.03 5.70 3.59
N ALA A 190 -4.92 4.51 2.99
CA ALA A 190 -4.27 4.34 1.70
C ALA A 190 -5.07 4.97 0.55
N ALA A 191 -6.40 5.05 0.67
CA ALA A 191 -7.27 5.72 -0.31
C ALA A 191 -7.10 7.24 -0.37
N LEU A 192 -6.35 7.85 0.55
CA LEU A 192 -6.00 9.27 0.50
C LEU A 192 -4.86 9.58 -0.49
N ASN A 193 -4.29 8.57 -1.14
CA ASN A 193 -3.26 8.80 -2.16
C ASN A 193 -3.86 9.44 -3.42
N SER A 194 -3.77 10.76 -3.51
CA SER A 194 -4.36 11.54 -4.60
C SER A 194 -3.74 11.24 -5.97
N VAL A 195 -2.48 10.81 -6.02
CA VAL A 195 -1.80 10.42 -7.26
C VAL A 195 -2.42 9.15 -7.82
N ALA A 196 -2.59 8.12 -6.98
CA ALA A 196 -3.24 6.89 -7.37
C ALA A 196 -4.73 7.11 -7.74
N ASN A 197 -5.44 7.97 -7.00
CA ASN A 197 -6.82 8.30 -7.29
C ASN A 197 -6.99 8.99 -8.67
N GLY A 198 -6.01 9.81 -9.07
CA GLY A 198 -5.97 10.39 -10.41
C GLY A 198 -5.92 9.31 -11.50
N ILE A 199 -5.04 8.33 -11.35
CA ILE A 199 -4.89 7.21 -12.31
C ILE A 199 -6.14 6.33 -12.37
N ILE A 200 -6.75 6.04 -11.22
CA ILE A 200 -7.99 5.25 -11.15
C ILE A 200 -9.13 5.95 -11.89
N ARG A 201 -9.22 7.26 -11.77
CA ARG A 201 -10.27 8.05 -12.42
C ARG A 201 -10.17 8.06 -13.95
N GLU A 202 -8.97 7.93 -14.49
CA GLU A 202 -8.71 7.92 -15.94
C GLU A 202 -8.89 6.52 -16.58
N ARG A 203 -9.08 5.49 -15.78
CA ARG A 203 -9.19 4.10 -16.21
C ARG A 203 -10.64 3.64 -16.36
#